data_3aa31817511a336a99fbc70b6061bf3c
#
_entry.id   3aa31817511a336a99fbc70b6061bf3c
#
_cell.length_a   1.000
_cell.length_b   1.000
_cell.length_c   1.000
_cell.angle_alpha   90.00
_cell.angle_beta   90.00
_cell.angle_gamma   90.00
#
_symmetry.space_group_name_H-M   'P 1'
#
loop_
_entity.id
_entity.type
_entity.pdbx_description
1 polymer ?
#
loop_
_entity_poly.entity_id
_entity_poly.type
_entity_poly.pdbx_seq_one_letter_code
_entity_poly.pdbx_strand_id
1 'polypeptide(L)' 'MQLSRTIIKQKVAVKLFPDSLTSLSAMQRLRREISTTPNLKKNLYGPTNNSRLHHFTNKQVKVLLVHFDISVEEYLNL' A
#
# COMPACT_ATOMS: atom_id res chain seq x y z
N MET A 1 15.97 -1.10 -11.09
CA MET A 1 15.07 -2.12 -10.54
C MET A 1 13.62 -1.63 -10.61
N GLN A 2 12.72 -2.46 -11.06
CA GLN A 2 11.33 -2.07 -11.26
C GLN A 2 10.41 -2.84 -10.34
N LEU A 3 9.33 -2.20 -9.93
CA LEU A 3 8.27 -2.86 -9.18
C LEU A 3 7.53 -3.83 -10.11
N SER A 4 7.03 -4.91 -9.55
CA SER A 4 6.17 -5.82 -10.28
C SER A 4 4.91 -5.10 -10.75
N ARG A 5 4.30 -5.59 -11.83
CA ARG A 5 3.07 -4.99 -12.37
C ARG A 5 1.95 -4.94 -11.35
N THR A 6 1.78 -6.03 -10.63
CA THR A 6 0.83 -6.11 -9.53
C THR A 6 1.53 -6.69 -8.32
N ILE A 7 1.16 -6.19 -7.15
CA ILE A 7 1.77 -6.61 -5.89
C ILE A 7 0.66 -6.94 -4.91
N ILE A 8 0.78 -8.08 -4.23
CA ILE A 8 -0.21 -8.49 -3.25
C ILE A 8 -0.27 -7.46 -2.13
N LYS A 9 -1.46 -6.95 -1.83
CA LYS A 9 -1.67 -5.93 -0.80
C LYS A 9 -1.08 -6.35 0.54
N GLN A 10 -1.20 -7.62 0.89
CA GLN A 10 -0.68 -8.15 2.13
C GLN A 10 0.83 -7.97 2.24
N LYS A 11 1.57 -8.20 1.14
CA LYS A 11 3.02 -8.01 1.14
C LYS A 11 3.39 -6.54 1.33
N VAL A 12 2.64 -5.65 0.69
CA VAL A 12 2.85 -4.21 0.85
C VAL A 12 2.63 -3.81 2.31
N ALA A 13 1.55 -4.28 2.90
CA ALA A 13 1.21 -3.97 4.29
C ALA A 13 2.30 -4.43 5.25
N VAL A 14 2.80 -5.65 5.07
CA VAL A 14 3.86 -6.19 5.93
C VAL A 14 5.13 -5.36 5.82
N LYS A 15 5.48 -4.90 4.62
CA LYS A 15 6.66 -4.06 4.44
C LYS A 15 6.51 -2.68 5.08
N LEU A 16 5.30 -2.10 4.99
CA LEU A 16 5.05 -0.77 5.53
C LEU A 16 4.85 -0.77 7.05
N PHE A 17 4.40 -1.89 7.60
CA PHE A 17 4.14 -2.03 9.03
C PHE A 17 4.87 -3.26 9.60
N PRO A 18 6.21 -3.23 9.61
CA PRO A 18 7.00 -4.39 10.05
C PRO A 18 6.81 -4.75 11.52
N ASP A 19 6.31 -3.80 12.32
CA ASP A 19 6.06 -4.04 13.74
C ASP A 19 4.78 -4.83 14.00
N SER A 20 3.98 -5.10 12.97
CA SER A 20 2.75 -5.86 13.12
C SER A 20 3.06 -7.31 13.42
N LEU A 21 2.31 -7.91 14.35
CA LEU A 21 2.53 -9.30 14.76
C LEU A 21 2.17 -10.29 13.65
N THR A 22 1.19 -9.96 12.82
CA THR A 22 0.73 -10.83 11.74
C THR A 22 0.50 -10.01 10.48
N SER A 23 0.45 -10.69 9.33
CA SER A 23 0.11 -10.05 8.07
C SER A 23 -1.31 -9.49 8.10
N LEU A 24 -2.23 -10.14 8.81
CA LEU A 24 -3.59 -9.64 8.97
C LEU A 24 -3.60 -8.31 9.71
N SER A 25 -2.83 -8.21 10.80
CA SER A 25 -2.69 -6.96 11.55
C SER A 25 -2.14 -5.85 10.68
N ALA A 26 -1.12 -6.15 9.87
CA ALA A 26 -0.54 -5.17 8.94
C ALA A 26 -1.58 -4.68 7.94
N MET A 27 -2.39 -5.59 7.38
CA MET A 27 -3.46 -5.24 6.46
C MET A 27 -4.50 -4.35 7.11
N GLN A 28 -4.87 -4.63 8.35
CA GLN A 28 -5.84 -3.82 9.08
C GLN A 28 -5.33 -2.42 9.32
N ARG A 29 -4.04 -2.28 9.65
CA ARG A 29 -3.41 -0.98 9.83
C ARG A 29 -3.39 -0.19 8.53
N LEU A 30 -3.05 -0.85 7.43
CA LEU A 30 -3.03 -0.20 6.12
C LEU A 30 -4.44 0.24 5.71
N ARG A 31 -5.44 -0.60 5.90
CA ARG A 31 -6.82 -0.26 5.59
C ARG A 31 -7.30 0.93 6.41
N ARG A 32 -6.95 0.96 7.69
CA ARG A 32 -7.30 2.08 8.56
C ARG A 32 -6.69 3.38 8.07
N GLU A 33 -5.40 3.33 7.72
CA GLU A 33 -4.70 4.51 7.21
C GLU A 33 -5.38 5.04 5.95
N ILE A 34 -5.72 4.16 5.02
CA ILE A 34 -6.41 4.54 3.78
C ILE A 34 -7.79 5.13 4.10
N SER A 35 -8.54 4.50 4.99
CA SER A 35 -9.90 4.92 5.34
C SER A 35 -9.93 6.28 6.03
N THR A 36 -8.91 6.59 6.84
CA THR A 36 -8.86 7.83 7.60
C THR A 36 -8.19 8.97 6.84
N THR A 37 -7.67 8.70 5.65
CA THR A 37 -7.03 9.70 4.80
C THR A 37 -7.76 9.80 3.47
N PRO A 38 -8.78 10.69 3.36
CA PRO A 38 -9.61 10.77 2.14
C PRO A 38 -8.82 11.01 0.87
N ASN A 39 -7.79 11.87 0.92
CA ASN A 39 -6.96 12.16 -0.25
C ASN A 39 -6.19 10.93 -0.71
N LEU A 40 -5.69 10.14 0.22
CA LEU A 40 -4.98 8.90 -0.09
C LEU A 40 -5.92 7.91 -0.78
N LYS A 41 -7.12 7.72 -0.22
CA LYS A 41 -8.12 6.83 -0.81
C LYS A 41 -8.46 7.25 -2.23
N LYS A 42 -8.66 8.55 -2.44
CA LYS A 42 -8.97 9.10 -3.76
C LYS A 42 -7.83 8.85 -4.74
N ASN A 43 -6.60 9.08 -4.31
CA ASN A 43 -5.43 8.90 -5.17
C ASN A 43 -5.17 7.43 -5.50
N LEU A 44 -5.53 6.52 -4.59
CA LEU A 44 -5.35 5.08 -4.81
C LEU A 44 -6.40 4.50 -5.75
N TYR A 45 -7.66 4.81 -5.50
CA TYR A 45 -8.77 4.14 -6.18
C TYR A 45 -9.49 5.04 -7.17
N GLY A 46 -9.32 6.37 -7.07
CA GLY A 46 -9.93 7.32 -7.98
C GLY A 46 -11.45 7.19 -8.00
N PRO A 47 -12.06 7.43 -9.16
CA PRO A 47 -13.52 7.32 -9.32
C PRO A 47 -14.00 5.88 -9.37
N THR A 48 -13.10 4.91 -9.62
CA THR A 48 -13.44 3.49 -9.63
C THR A 48 -13.09 2.90 -8.28
N ASN A 49 -13.99 2.09 -7.73
CA ASN A 49 -13.78 1.49 -6.42
C ASN A 49 -13.08 0.13 -6.55
N ASN A 50 -11.76 0.15 -6.61
CA ASN A 50 -10.93 -1.05 -6.71
C ASN A 50 -10.48 -1.58 -5.34
N SER A 51 -11.12 -1.10 -4.27
CA SER A 51 -10.75 -1.49 -2.91
C SER A 51 -10.92 -2.98 -2.62
N ARG A 52 -11.74 -3.67 -3.43
CA ARG A 52 -11.99 -5.11 -3.28
C ARG A 52 -10.90 -5.99 -3.88
N LEU A 53 -10.06 -5.43 -4.73
CA LEU A 53 -8.97 -6.21 -5.34
C LEU A 53 -7.93 -6.52 -4.28
N HIS A 54 -7.30 -7.70 -4.43
CA HIS A 54 -6.27 -8.15 -3.49
C HIS A 54 -4.87 -7.71 -3.87
N HIS A 55 -4.75 -6.93 -4.94
CA HIS A 55 -3.45 -6.48 -5.47
C HIS A 55 -3.44 -4.99 -5.66
N PHE A 56 -2.26 -4.40 -5.50
CA PHE A 56 -1.99 -3.03 -5.91
C PHE A 56 -1.25 -3.03 -7.24
N THR A 57 -1.50 -2.00 -8.06
CA THR A 57 -0.67 -1.74 -9.24
C THR A 57 0.60 -1.00 -8.80
N ASN A 58 1.59 -0.93 -9.70
CA ASN A 58 2.79 -0.14 -9.44
C ASN A 58 2.44 1.31 -9.09
N LYS A 59 1.49 1.87 -9.82
CA LYS A 59 1.06 3.25 -9.58
C LYS A 59 0.49 3.43 -8.18
N GLN A 60 -0.33 2.47 -7.74
CA GLN A 60 -0.91 2.51 -6.40
C GLN A 60 0.15 2.39 -5.32
N VAL A 61 1.12 1.50 -5.51
CA VAL A 61 2.23 1.37 -4.55
C VAL A 61 3.00 2.68 -4.47
N LYS A 62 3.27 3.33 -5.60
CA LYS A 62 3.97 4.61 -5.61
C LYS A 62 3.19 5.69 -4.86
N VAL A 63 1.87 5.70 -4.98
CA VAL A 63 1.02 6.63 -4.23
C VAL A 63 1.19 6.40 -2.72
N LEU A 64 1.20 5.15 -2.29
CA LEU A 64 1.42 4.81 -0.89
C LEU A 64 2.80 5.23 -0.41
N LEU A 65 3.83 4.99 -1.22
CA LEU A 65 5.20 5.36 -0.85
C LEU A 65 5.35 6.87 -0.67
N VAL A 66 4.72 7.64 -1.53
CA VAL A 66 4.71 9.10 -1.39
C VAL A 66 4.02 9.51 -0.09
N HIS A 67 2.89 8.88 0.22
CA HIS A 67 2.14 9.16 1.45
C HIS A 67 2.99 8.88 2.69
N PHE A 68 3.73 7.77 2.71
CA PHE A 68 4.56 7.38 3.83
C PHE A 68 5.99 7.94 3.76
N ASP A 69 6.27 8.75 2.74
CA ASP A 69 7.59 9.38 2.55
C ASP A 69 8.72 8.35 2.46
N ILE A 70 8.48 7.31 1.67
CA ILE A 70 9.45 6.22 1.44
C ILE A 70 9.80 6.20 -0.04
N SER A 71 11.10 6.14 -0.36
CA SER A 71 11.53 6.00 -1.75
C SER A 71 11.30 4.56 -2.24
N VAL A 72 11.25 4.40 -3.57
CA VAL A 72 11.13 3.06 -4.17
C VAL A 72 12.29 2.17 -3.75
N GLU A 73 13.50 2.72 -3.72
CA GLU A 73 14.68 1.97 -3.29
C GLU A 73 14.56 1.49 -1.85
N GLU A 74 14.14 2.36 -0.95
CA GLU A 74 13.93 1.98 0.45
C GLU A 74 12.90 0.87 0.56
N TYR A 75 11.81 0.99 -0.18
CA TYR A 75 10.76 -0.01 -0.16
C TYR A 75 11.26 -1.37 -0.63
N LEU A 76 12.05 -1.40 -1.70
CA LEU A 76 12.58 -2.65 -2.24
C LEU A 76 13.58 -3.32 -1.30
N ASN A 77 14.19 -2.56 -0.39
CA ASN A 77 15.14 -3.07 0.58
C ASN A 77 14.54 -3.45 1.92
N LEU A 78 13.24 -3.26 2.07
CA LEU A 78 12.55 -3.63 3.32
C LEU A 78 12.42 -5.14 3.49
#